data_f9daea9ddaf8acf90399f794ebd6761a
#
_entry.id   f9daea9ddaf8acf90399f794ebd6761a
#
_cell.length_a   1.000
_cell.length_b   1.000
_cell.length_c   1.000
_cell.angle_alpha   90.00
_cell.angle_beta   90.00
_cell.angle_gamma   90.00
#
_symmetry.space_group_name_H-M   'P 1'
#
loop_
_entity.id
_entity.type
_entity.pdbx_description
1 polymer ?
#
loop_
_entity_poly.entity_id
_entity_poly.type
_entity_poly.pdbx_seq_one_letter_code
_entity_poly.pdbx_strand_id
1 'polypeptide(L)'
;KHLGLSGWDVIIGARNSQRATAAISNLKAAGVNVLGRVNIELNDPDSISRAANEIAKKYPSLSLLVNNAGIPGDMSVTSWDTQMIDIKATIDVNYYGTLAITQALLPVIKANEGRIVNITVPSEVSPYWHPLAYVASKAAQNAMMGVMAVDFEQKHIPVEIFSVHPGPTTTDLNGNMALPGFHDIDTVGKSFAELINDGKAHNGEFIELYPIVKED
;
A
#
# COMPACT_ATOMS: atom_id res chain seq x y z
N LYS A 1 -7.70 -8.87 5.54
CA LYS A 1 -8.30 -10.02 6.24
C LYS A 1 -7.45 -10.36 7.46
N HIS A 2 -6.19 -10.77 7.31
CA HIS A 2 -5.36 -11.29 8.41
C HIS A 2 -5.08 -10.29 9.52
N LEU A 3 -4.87 -9.01 9.22
CA LEU A 3 -4.81 -7.96 10.24
C LEU A 3 -6.08 -7.95 11.10
N GLY A 4 -7.26 -7.98 10.46
CA GLY A 4 -8.51 -8.01 11.21
C GLY A 4 -8.69 -9.28 12.04
N LEU A 5 -8.23 -10.44 11.55
CA LEU A 5 -8.24 -11.69 12.33
C LEU A 5 -7.24 -11.69 13.50
N SER A 6 -6.22 -10.84 13.45
CA SER A 6 -5.27 -10.62 14.55
C SER A 6 -5.69 -9.49 15.52
N GLY A 7 -6.92 -8.99 15.40
CA GLY A 7 -7.51 -8.06 16.37
C GLY A 7 -7.55 -6.59 15.92
N TRP A 8 -7.11 -6.26 14.71
CA TRP A 8 -7.24 -4.90 14.20
C TRP A 8 -8.66 -4.59 13.73
N ASP A 9 -9.15 -3.43 14.08
CA ASP A 9 -10.33 -2.84 13.45
C ASP A 9 -9.98 -2.31 12.07
N VAL A 10 -10.82 -2.63 11.06
CA VAL A 10 -10.49 -2.36 9.66
C VAL A 10 -11.39 -1.30 9.06
N ILE A 11 -10.79 -0.33 8.37
CA ILE A 11 -11.48 0.65 7.53
C ILE A 11 -11.02 0.43 6.08
N ILE A 12 -11.95 0.36 5.14
CA ILE A 12 -11.65 0.17 3.72
C ILE A 12 -11.67 1.51 2.99
N GLY A 13 -10.50 1.94 2.50
CA GLY A 13 -10.40 3.02 1.52
C GLY A 13 -10.57 2.46 0.10
N ALA A 14 -11.53 2.97 -0.67
CA ALA A 14 -11.74 2.50 -2.04
C ALA A 14 -12.52 3.51 -2.89
N ARG A 15 -12.19 3.56 -4.21
CA ARG A 15 -12.91 4.39 -5.20
C ARG A 15 -14.21 3.74 -5.70
N ASN A 16 -14.23 2.43 -5.80
CA ASN A 16 -15.39 1.69 -6.29
C ASN A 16 -16.25 1.19 -5.13
N SER A 17 -17.45 1.76 -4.99
CA SER A 17 -18.35 1.46 -3.89
C SER A 17 -18.89 0.03 -3.90
N GLN A 18 -19.15 -0.54 -5.09
CA GLN A 18 -19.68 -1.91 -5.20
C GLN A 18 -18.64 -2.95 -4.79
N ARG A 19 -17.39 -2.80 -5.31
CA ARG A 19 -16.26 -3.67 -4.91
C ARG A 19 -15.96 -3.56 -3.42
N ALA A 20 -16.01 -2.34 -2.86
CA ALA A 20 -15.81 -2.14 -1.43
C ALA A 20 -16.89 -2.82 -0.59
N THR A 21 -18.17 -2.73 -1.00
CA THR A 21 -19.27 -3.39 -0.30
C THR A 21 -19.10 -4.91 -0.30
N ALA A 22 -18.76 -5.49 -1.45
CA ALA A 22 -18.48 -6.92 -1.54
C ALA A 22 -17.30 -7.34 -0.65
N ALA A 23 -16.20 -6.57 -0.67
CA ALA A 23 -15.02 -6.82 0.18
C ALA A 23 -15.38 -6.77 1.67
N ILE A 24 -16.17 -5.78 2.10
CA ILE A 24 -16.63 -5.65 3.49
C ILE A 24 -17.49 -6.85 3.89
N SER A 25 -18.41 -7.28 3.03
CA SER A 25 -19.24 -8.46 3.29
C SER A 25 -18.39 -9.71 3.50
N ASN A 26 -17.41 -9.94 2.63
CA ASN A 26 -16.49 -11.07 2.73
C ASN A 26 -15.63 -11.01 4.00
N LEU A 27 -15.12 -9.83 4.36
CA LEU A 27 -14.34 -9.64 5.57
C LEU A 27 -15.16 -9.91 6.83
N LYS A 28 -16.38 -9.38 6.90
CA LYS A 28 -17.30 -9.64 8.02
C LYS A 28 -17.67 -11.11 8.13
N ALA A 29 -17.94 -11.79 7.00
CA ALA A 29 -18.19 -13.23 6.98
C ALA A 29 -16.99 -14.05 7.46
N ALA A 30 -15.77 -13.54 7.29
CA ALA A 30 -14.54 -14.13 7.82
C ALA A 30 -14.24 -13.79 9.28
N GLY A 31 -15.11 -13.05 9.98
CA GLY A 31 -14.96 -12.68 11.40
C GLY A 31 -14.14 -11.40 11.64
N VAL A 32 -13.87 -10.61 10.61
CA VAL A 32 -13.14 -9.34 10.75
C VAL A 32 -14.08 -8.23 11.18
N ASN A 33 -13.68 -7.44 12.19
CA ASN A 33 -14.38 -6.22 12.55
C ASN A 33 -14.09 -5.10 11.54
N VAL A 34 -15.06 -4.79 10.68
CA VAL A 34 -14.96 -3.71 9.70
C VAL A 34 -15.79 -2.54 10.16
N LEU A 35 -15.14 -1.46 10.59
CA LEU A 35 -15.77 -0.23 11.11
C LEU A 35 -16.50 0.54 10.00
N GLY A 36 -16.00 0.48 8.77
CA GLY A 36 -16.62 1.18 7.67
C GLY A 36 -15.78 1.24 6.40
N ARG A 37 -16.23 2.10 5.49
CA ARG A 37 -15.47 2.43 4.30
C ARG A 37 -15.41 3.94 4.12
N VAL A 38 -14.35 4.39 3.44
CA VAL A 38 -14.17 5.78 3.01
C VAL A 38 -14.00 5.77 1.49
N ASN A 39 -14.71 6.66 0.81
CA ASN A 39 -14.54 6.82 -0.63
C ASN A 39 -13.29 7.66 -0.89
N ILE A 40 -12.34 7.10 -1.66
CA ILE A 40 -11.09 7.76 -1.97
C ILE A 40 -10.63 7.44 -3.39
N GLU A 41 -10.36 8.51 -4.17
CA GLU A 41 -9.73 8.45 -5.48
C GLU A 41 -8.37 9.15 -5.40
N LEU A 42 -7.28 8.38 -5.58
CA LEU A 42 -5.92 8.86 -5.30
C LEU A 42 -5.37 9.87 -6.33
N ASN A 43 -5.98 9.99 -7.51
CA ASN A 43 -5.64 11.03 -8.48
C ASN A 43 -6.57 12.25 -8.40
N ASP A 44 -7.42 12.34 -7.36
CA ASP A 44 -8.29 13.49 -7.08
C ASP A 44 -7.94 14.09 -5.70
N PRO A 45 -7.26 15.26 -5.67
CA PRO A 45 -6.88 15.94 -4.42
C PRO A 45 -8.08 16.29 -3.52
N ASP A 46 -9.23 16.62 -4.12
CA ASP A 46 -10.43 16.92 -3.36
C ASP A 46 -11.02 15.66 -2.72
N SER A 47 -10.95 14.53 -3.42
CA SER A 47 -11.34 13.22 -2.86
C SER A 47 -10.45 12.84 -1.69
N ILE A 48 -9.13 13.03 -1.81
CA ILE A 48 -8.17 12.79 -0.72
C ILE A 48 -8.48 13.67 0.49
N SER A 49 -8.70 14.98 0.28
CA SER A 49 -9.04 15.92 1.34
C SER A 49 -10.34 15.53 2.07
N ARG A 50 -11.39 15.20 1.31
CA ARG A 50 -12.66 14.74 1.90
C ARG A 50 -12.49 13.45 2.70
N ALA A 51 -11.75 12.47 2.16
CA ALA A 51 -11.47 11.20 2.81
C ALA A 51 -10.70 11.40 4.12
N ALA A 52 -9.65 12.23 4.12
CA ALA A 52 -8.86 12.51 5.32
C ALA A 52 -9.69 13.20 6.42
N ASN A 53 -10.52 14.18 6.04
CA ASN A 53 -11.43 14.85 6.97
C ASN A 53 -12.48 13.88 7.56
N GLU A 54 -13.03 12.99 6.73
CA GLU A 54 -13.96 11.96 7.19
C GLU A 54 -13.29 11.01 8.20
N ILE A 55 -12.07 10.55 7.89
CA ILE A 55 -11.29 9.66 8.74
C ILE A 55 -10.98 10.34 10.08
N ALA A 56 -10.45 11.57 10.06
CA ALA A 56 -10.11 12.30 11.27
C ALA A 56 -11.32 12.49 12.20
N LYS A 57 -12.51 12.67 11.62
CA LYS A 57 -13.75 12.87 12.38
C LYS A 57 -14.36 11.56 12.91
N LYS A 58 -14.40 10.52 12.09
CA LYS A 58 -15.10 9.26 12.41
C LYS A 58 -14.20 8.22 13.07
N TYR A 59 -12.90 8.25 12.78
CA TYR A 59 -11.93 7.25 13.19
C TYR A 59 -10.67 7.89 13.78
N PRO A 60 -10.82 8.73 14.85
CA PRO A 60 -9.69 9.49 15.40
C PRO A 60 -8.60 8.62 16.03
N SER A 61 -8.87 7.34 16.26
CA SER A 61 -7.91 6.35 16.76
C SER A 61 -7.14 5.60 15.65
N LEU A 62 -7.19 6.07 14.39
CA LEU A 62 -6.43 5.46 13.30
C LEU A 62 -4.94 5.47 13.63
N SER A 63 -4.35 4.27 13.75
CA SER A 63 -2.94 4.08 14.10
C SER A 63 -2.14 3.32 13.04
N LEU A 64 -2.80 2.79 11.99
CA LEU A 64 -2.11 2.09 10.89
C LEU A 64 -2.69 2.53 9.54
N LEU A 65 -1.85 3.09 8.68
CA LEU A 65 -2.15 3.34 7.28
C LEU A 65 -1.39 2.35 6.40
N VAL A 66 -2.10 1.56 5.62
CA VAL A 66 -1.51 0.66 4.61
C VAL A 66 -1.78 1.23 3.22
N ASN A 67 -0.77 1.81 2.60
CA ASN A 67 -0.79 2.30 1.23
C ASN A 67 -0.58 1.13 0.26
N ASN A 68 -1.66 0.40 -0.01
CA ASN A 68 -1.65 -0.76 -0.89
C ASN A 68 -2.20 -0.45 -2.30
N ALA A 69 -3.02 0.58 -2.43
CA ALA A 69 -3.64 0.90 -3.71
C ALA A 69 -2.60 1.28 -4.77
N GLY A 70 -2.82 0.83 -6.00
CA GLY A 70 -1.96 1.14 -7.13
C GLY A 70 -2.53 0.61 -8.44
N ILE A 71 -1.97 1.10 -9.54
CA ILE A 71 -2.26 0.62 -10.91
C ILE A 71 -0.96 0.19 -11.58
N PRO A 72 -0.99 -0.82 -12.46
CA PRO A 72 0.22 -1.39 -13.05
C PRO A 72 0.78 -0.55 -14.21
N GLY A 73 0.02 0.39 -14.77
CA GLY A 73 0.31 0.97 -16.07
C GLY A 73 0.05 -0.02 -17.22
N ASP A 74 0.54 0.30 -18.40
CA ASP A 74 0.44 -0.60 -19.56
C ASP A 74 1.50 -1.73 -19.44
N MET A 75 1.02 -2.95 -19.28
CA MET A 75 1.85 -4.15 -19.15
C MET A 75 2.13 -4.84 -20.48
N SER A 76 1.56 -4.34 -21.59
CA SER A 76 1.63 -4.99 -22.90
C SER A 76 2.74 -4.45 -23.80
N VAL A 77 3.39 -3.36 -23.41
CA VAL A 77 4.40 -2.67 -24.19
C VAL A 77 5.80 -2.80 -23.58
N THR A 78 6.82 -2.67 -24.41
CA THR A 78 8.20 -2.58 -23.94
C THR A 78 8.47 -1.24 -23.23
N SER A 79 9.50 -1.16 -22.41
CA SER A 79 9.83 0.05 -21.65
C SER A 79 10.07 1.27 -22.54
N TRP A 80 10.64 1.10 -23.73
CA TRP A 80 10.90 2.19 -24.68
C TRP A 80 9.69 2.59 -25.52
N ASP A 81 8.64 1.78 -25.54
CA ASP A 81 7.36 2.08 -26.23
C ASP A 81 6.29 2.61 -25.26
N THR A 82 6.56 2.62 -23.95
CA THR A 82 5.64 3.09 -22.93
C THR A 82 5.26 4.56 -23.17
N GLN A 83 3.97 4.83 -23.31
CA GLN A 83 3.50 6.17 -23.58
C GLN A 83 3.60 7.07 -22.34
N MET A 84 4.00 8.33 -22.56
CA MET A 84 4.16 9.30 -21.47
C MET A 84 2.87 9.55 -20.69
N ILE A 85 1.71 9.41 -21.34
CA ILE A 85 0.41 9.54 -20.66
C ILE A 85 0.16 8.43 -19.67
N ASP A 86 0.58 7.21 -19.98
CA ASP A 86 0.48 6.06 -19.08
C ASP A 86 1.42 6.22 -17.88
N ILE A 87 2.67 6.65 -18.13
CA ILE A 87 3.64 6.94 -17.06
C ILE A 87 3.05 7.99 -16.10
N LYS A 88 2.53 9.10 -16.62
CA LYS A 88 1.93 10.16 -15.81
C LYS A 88 0.76 9.65 -14.98
N ALA A 89 -0.19 8.94 -15.60
CA ALA A 89 -1.36 8.41 -14.90
C ALA A 89 -0.96 7.44 -13.77
N THR A 90 0.05 6.62 -14.01
CA THR A 90 0.56 5.66 -13.02
C THR A 90 1.28 6.37 -11.87
N ILE A 91 2.10 7.37 -12.15
CA ILE A 91 2.78 8.20 -11.15
C ILE A 91 1.76 9.01 -10.34
N ASP A 92 0.73 9.57 -10.97
CA ASP A 92 -0.31 10.34 -10.30
C ASP A 92 -1.03 9.51 -9.23
N VAL A 93 -1.41 8.27 -9.55
CA VAL A 93 -2.07 7.37 -8.59
C VAL A 93 -1.09 6.81 -7.57
N ASN A 94 -0.01 6.17 -8.04
CA ASN A 94 0.84 5.36 -7.18
C ASN A 94 1.76 6.21 -6.29
N TYR A 95 2.26 7.35 -6.79
CA TYR A 95 3.19 8.19 -6.04
C TYR A 95 2.51 9.43 -5.46
N TYR A 96 1.98 10.33 -6.30
CA TYR A 96 1.40 11.58 -5.79
C TYR A 96 0.18 11.33 -4.91
N GLY A 97 -0.70 10.41 -5.28
CA GLY A 97 -1.85 10.02 -4.47
C GLY A 97 -1.44 9.40 -3.13
N THR A 98 -0.44 8.52 -3.14
CA THR A 98 0.11 7.92 -1.91
C THR A 98 0.75 8.97 -1.01
N LEU A 99 1.53 9.90 -1.56
CA LEU A 99 2.12 11.01 -0.80
C LEU A 99 1.03 11.90 -0.20
N ALA A 100 0.05 12.29 -1.01
CA ALA A 100 -1.02 13.20 -0.58
C ALA A 100 -1.87 12.61 0.56
N ILE A 101 -2.29 11.35 0.46
CA ILE A 101 -3.06 10.71 1.54
C ILE A 101 -2.21 10.48 2.79
N THR A 102 -0.93 10.16 2.64
CA THR A 102 0.02 10.04 3.74
C THR A 102 0.14 11.35 4.50
N GLN A 103 0.36 12.46 3.80
CA GLN A 103 0.42 13.80 4.40
C GLN A 103 -0.90 14.20 5.06
N ALA A 104 -2.03 13.94 4.43
CA ALA A 104 -3.34 14.32 4.94
C ALA A 104 -3.74 13.54 6.21
N LEU A 105 -3.30 12.28 6.35
CA LEU A 105 -3.57 11.45 7.51
C LEU A 105 -2.48 11.51 8.59
N LEU A 106 -1.32 12.09 8.30
CA LEU A 106 -0.21 12.18 9.24
C LEU A 106 -0.61 12.77 10.60
N PRO A 107 -1.43 13.84 10.70
CA PRO A 107 -1.85 14.38 12.00
C PRO A 107 -2.58 13.37 12.87
N VAL A 108 -3.47 12.54 12.29
CA VAL A 108 -4.22 11.51 13.02
C VAL A 108 -3.29 10.37 13.45
N ILE A 109 -2.46 9.89 12.53
CA ILE A 109 -1.51 8.80 12.80
C ILE A 109 -0.50 9.23 13.87
N LYS A 110 0.01 10.46 13.80
CA LYS A 110 0.92 11.04 14.80
C LYS A 110 0.29 11.11 16.19
N ALA A 111 -0.99 11.51 16.28
CA ALA A 111 -1.70 11.58 17.56
C ALA A 111 -1.87 10.19 18.22
N ASN A 112 -1.76 9.12 17.46
CA ASN A 112 -1.87 7.74 17.93
C ASN A 112 -0.53 6.97 17.91
N GLU A 113 0.60 7.68 17.75
CA GLU A 113 1.95 7.07 17.67
C GLU A 113 1.99 5.88 16.70
N GLY A 114 1.38 6.08 15.54
CA GLY A 114 1.03 4.99 14.63
C GLY A 114 2.08 4.69 13.56
N ARG A 115 1.69 3.89 12.57
CA ARG A 115 2.54 3.39 11.50
C ARG A 115 1.97 3.66 10.13
N ILE A 116 2.86 3.89 9.16
CA ILE A 116 2.55 4.04 7.73
C ILE A 116 3.33 2.97 6.98
N VAL A 117 2.63 2.13 6.23
CA VAL A 117 3.23 1.04 5.47
C VAL A 117 2.92 1.21 3.99
N ASN A 118 3.97 1.25 3.18
CA ASN A 118 3.85 1.31 1.73
C ASN A 118 4.08 -0.08 1.14
N ILE A 119 3.12 -0.58 0.37
CA ILE A 119 3.30 -1.82 -0.40
C ILE A 119 4.00 -1.47 -1.71
N THR A 120 5.25 -1.91 -1.83
CA THR A 120 6.15 -1.53 -2.93
C THR A 120 6.85 -2.75 -3.53
N VAL A 121 7.83 -2.48 -4.38
CA VAL A 121 8.74 -3.49 -4.93
C VAL A 121 10.18 -3.04 -4.72
N PRO A 122 11.16 -3.95 -4.70
CA PRO A 122 12.57 -3.60 -4.60
C PRO A 122 13.05 -2.81 -5.83
N SER A 123 14.22 -2.20 -5.72
CA SER A 123 14.88 -1.53 -6.83
C SER A 123 15.40 -2.51 -7.88
N GLU A 124 15.62 -3.76 -7.50
CA GLU A 124 15.98 -4.83 -8.42
C GLU A 124 14.78 -5.21 -9.29
N VAL A 125 14.97 -5.22 -10.61
CA VAL A 125 13.88 -5.44 -11.55
C VAL A 125 13.66 -6.94 -11.76
N SER A 126 12.42 -7.40 -11.58
CA SER A 126 12.04 -8.78 -11.89
C SER A 126 12.06 -9.03 -13.40
N PRO A 127 12.65 -10.12 -13.88
CA PRO A 127 12.60 -10.47 -15.30
C PRO A 127 11.19 -10.86 -15.78
N TYR A 128 10.32 -11.28 -14.87
CA TYR A 128 8.99 -11.79 -15.22
C TYR A 128 7.92 -10.71 -15.30
N TRP A 129 8.05 -9.65 -14.53
CA TRP A 129 7.04 -8.58 -14.50
C TRP A 129 7.67 -7.26 -14.10
N HIS A 130 7.80 -6.32 -15.05
CA HIS A 130 8.48 -5.06 -14.86
C HIS A 130 7.91 -3.90 -15.70
N PRO A 131 6.61 -3.58 -15.62
CA PRO A 131 6.07 -2.43 -16.34
C PRO A 131 6.78 -1.14 -15.91
N LEU A 132 7.33 -0.38 -16.87
CA LEU A 132 8.17 0.79 -16.60
C LEU A 132 7.49 1.79 -15.66
N ALA A 133 6.24 2.16 -15.96
CA ALA A 133 5.50 3.14 -15.17
C ALA A 133 5.30 2.68 -13.72
N TYR A 134 4.99 1.40 -13.52
CA TYR A 134 4.84 0.81 -12.19
C TYR A 134 6.13 0.84 -11.39
N VAL A 135 7.20 0.26 -11.96
CA VAL A 135 8.51 0.18 -11.29
C VAL A 135 9.01 1.57 -10.92
N ALA A 136 8.92 2.54 -11.84
CA ALA A 136 9.30 3.92 -11.57
C ALA A 136 8.48 4.55 -10.43
N SER A 137 7.16 4.31 -10.41
CA SER A 137 6.29 4.83 -9.35
C SER A 137 6.60 4.23 -7.97
N LYS A 138 6.94 2.95 -7.91
CA LYS A 138 7.30 2.26 -6.66
C LYS A 138 8.69 2.65 -6.17
N ALA A 139 9.65 2.88 -7.07
CA ALA A 139 10.95 3.46 -6.72
C ALA A 139 10.80 4.85 -6.09
N ALA A 140 9.92 5.70 -6.64
CA ALA A 140 9.60 7.00 -6.05
C ALA A 140 8.95 6.87 -4.65
N GLN A 141 8.07 5.89 -4.44
CA GLN A 141 7.51 5.62 -3.10
C GLN A 141 8.59 5.18 -2.10
N ASN A 142 9.56 4.35 -2.51
CA ASN A 142 10.66 3.94 -1.64
C ASN A 142 11.55 5.14 -1.26
N ALA A 143 11.84 6.03 -2.21
CA ALA A 143 12.58 7.27 -1.93
C ALA A 143 11.82 8.19 -0.96
N MET A 144 10.51 8.39 -1.17
CA MET A 144 9.64 9.14 -0.27
C MET A 144 9.66 8.56 1.15
N MET A 145 9.52 7.26 1.27
CA MET A 145 9.57 6.56 2.56
C MET A 145 10.88 6.84 3.29
N GLY A 146 12.01 6.68 2.62
CA GLY A 146 13.32 6.92 3.23
C GLY A 146 13.50 8.37 3.71
N VAL A 147 13.07 9.36 2.90
CA VAL A 147 13.13 10.78 3.29
C VAL A 147 12.23 11.05 4.51
N MET A 148 10.98 10.58 4.49
CA MET A 148 10.05 10.80 5.61
C MET A 148 10.51 10.10 6.88
N ALA A 149 11.12 8.91 6.79
CA ALA A 149 11.63 8.20 7.95
C ALA A 149 12.74 8.98 8.65
N VAL A 150 13.68 9.56 7.87
CA VAL A 150 14.74 10.43 8.40
C VAL A 150 14.15 11.69 9.04
N ASP A 151 13.17 12.34 8.40
CA ASP A 151 12.51 13.52 8.95
C ASP A 151 11.79 13.20 10.26
N PHE A 152 11.10 12.05 10.34
CA PHE A 152 10.40 11.62 11.57
C PHE A 152 11.39 11.41 12.72
N GLU A 153 12.52 10.76 12.47
CA GLU A 153 13.56 10.57 13.47
C GLU A 153 14.15 11.91 13.92
N GLN A 154 14.61 12.76 12.98
CA GLN A 154 15.25 14.04 13.31
C GLN A 154 14.32 15.04 14.01
N LYS A 155 13.01 14.98 13.72
CA LYS A 155 12.01 15.86 14.32
C LYS A 155 11.27 15.23 15.51
N HIS A 156 11.69 14.04 15.93
CA HIS A 156 11.06 13.29 17.02
C HIS A 156 9.54 13.12 16.81
N ILE A 157 9.14 12.84 15.58
CA ILE A 157 7.76 12.53 15.25
C ILE A 157 7.50 11.08 15.63
N PRO A 158 6.55 10.77 16.52
CA PRO A 158 6.28 9.42 17.00
C PRO A 158 5.47 8.60 15.97
N VAL A 159 5.99 8.48 14.76
CA VAL A 159 5.39 7.72 13.64
C VAL A 159 6.48 6.90 12.99
N GLU A 160 6.20 5.64 12.71
CA GLU A 160 7.04 4.82 11.85
C GLU A 160 6.52 4.83 10.42
N ILE A 161 7.42 4.91 9.45
CA ILE A 161 7.11 4.71 8.04
C ILE A 161 8.10 3.73 7.43
N PHE A 162 7.60 2.69 6.75
CA PHE A 162 8.42 1.67 6.12
C PHE A 162 7.76 1.10 4.87
N SER A 163 8.54 0.40 4.06
CA SER A 163 8.08 -0.24 2.83
C SER A 163 8.09 -1.75 2.98
N VAL A 164 7.08 -2.41 2.41
CA VAL A 164 6.99 -3.87 2.37
C VAL A 164 6.86 -4.34 0.93
N HIS A 165 7.76 -5.22 0.51
CA HIS A 165 7.62 -6.01 -0.70
C HIS A 165 6.93 -7.33 -0.36
N PRO A 166 5.70 -7.57 -0.85
CA PRO A 166 4.97 -8.81 -0.56
C PRO A 166 5.60 -10.05 -1.21
N GLY A 167 6.49 -9.88 -2.16
CA GLY A 167 7.00 -10.92 -3.04
C GLY A 167 6.10 -11.14 -4.26
N PRO A 168 6.51 -12.06 -5.14
CA PRO A 168 5.70 -12.47 -6.30
C PRO A 168 4.36 -13.04 -5.83
N THR A 169 3.27 -12.33 -6.11
CA THR A 169 1.94 -12.66 -5.61
C THR A 169 0.94 -12.68 -6.76
N THR A 170 0.14 -13.73 -6.86
CA THR A 170 -0.94 -13.84 -7.85
C THR A 170 -2.06 -12.88 -7.48
N THR A 171 -2.27 -11.82 -8.27
CA THR A 171 -3.27 -10.77 -8.02
C THR A 171 -3.85 -10.21 -9.31
N ASP A 172 -4.98 -9.51 -9.21
CA ASP A 172 -5.57 -8.77 -10.34
C ASP A 172 -4.60 -7.73 -10.93
N LEU A 173 -3.69 -7.18 -10.12
CA LEU A 173 -2.73 -6.16 -10.54
C LEU A 173 -1.81 -6.64 -11.66
N ASN A 174 -1.39 -7.89 -11.61
CA ASN A 174 -0.52 -8.51 -12.61
C ASN A 174 -1.26 -9.48 -13.55
N GLY A 175 -2.58 -9.31 -13.69
CA GLY A 175 -3.41 -10.16 -14.54
C GLY A 175 -3.56 -11.59 -14.02
N ASN A 176 -3.45 -11.79 -12.72
CA ASN A 176 -3.49 -13.12 -12.07
C ASN A 176 -2.38 -14.05 -12.54
N MET A 177 -1.20 -13.51 -12.84
CA MET A 177 -0.01 -14.29 -13.20
C MET A 177 0.32 -15.27 -12.08
N ALA A 178 0.49 -16.53 -12.45
CA ALA A 178 0.84 -17.61 -11.53
C ALA A 178 2.00 -18.43 -12.12
N LEU A 179 3.19 -18.24 -11.58
CA LEU A 179 4.42 -18.93 -11.98
C LEU A 179 5.02 -19.65 -10.75
N PRO A 180 5.95 -20.58 -10.96
CA PRO A 180 6.73 -21.16 -9.86
C PRO A 180 7.34 -20.05 -8.99
N GLY A 181 7.20 -20.15 -7.67
CA GLY A 181 7.66 -19.12 -6.73
C GLY A 181 6.66 -17.98 -6.44
N PHE A 182 5.49 -17.97 -7.11
CA PHE A 182 4.40 -17.04 -6.76
C PHE A 182 3.61 -17.56 -5.57
N HIS A 183 3.23 -16.65 -4.70
CA HIS A 183 2.43 -16.93 -3.51
C HIS A 183 0.98 -16.51 -3.72
N ASP A 184 0.06 -17.17 -3.01
CA ASP A 184 -1.32 -16.74 -2.94
C ASP A 184 -1.50 -15.58 -1.94
N ILE A 185 -2.59 -14.84 -2.11
CA ILE A 185 -2.90 -13.65 -1.30
C ILE A 185 -3.14 -13.96 0.18
N ASP A 186 -3.54 -15.19 0.52
CA ASP A 186 -3.78 -15.59 1.92
C ASP A 186 -2.45 -15.81 2.65
N THR A 187 -1.50 -16.48 2.00
CA THR A 187 -0.13 -16.70 2.50
C THR A 187 0.57 -15.37 2.74
N VAL A 188 0.59 -14.49 1.74
CA VAL A 188 1.21 -13.15 1.86
C VAL A 188 0.51 -12.31 2.93
N GLY A 189 -0.82 -12.38 2.99
CA GLY A 189 -1.58 -11.64 4.00
C GLY A 189 -1.32 -12.08 5.44
N LYS A 190 -1.01 -13.36 5.67
CA LYS A 190 -0.59 -13.89 6.99
C LYS A 190 0.78 -13.33 7.37
N SER A 191 1.77 -13.47 6.50
CA SER A 191 3.14 -12.97 6.75
C SER A 191 3.15 -11.46 6.97
N PHE A 192 2.33 -10.70 6.23
CA PHE A 192 2.17 -9.27 6.45
C PHE A 192 1.56 -8.97 7.83
N ALA A 193 0.56 -9.70 8.27
CA ALA A 193 -0.04 -9.51 9.58
C ALA A 193 0.93 -9.90 10.73
N GLU A 194 1.73 -10.93 10.54
CA GLU A 194 2.80 -11.32 11.48
C GLU A 194 3.84 -10.20 11.61
N LEU A 195 4.29 -9.62 10.50
CA LEU A 195 5.22 -8.49 10.50
C LEU A 195 4.65 -7.29 11.26
N ILE A 196 3.40 -6.91 11.01
CA ILE A 196 2.78 -5.76 11.69
C ILE A 196 2.65 -5.98 13.20
N ASN A 197 2.52 -7.23 13.64
CA ASN A 197 2.33 -7.60 15.05
C ASN A 197 3.60 -8.15 15.73
N ASP A 198 4.77 -8.04 15.13
CA ASP A 198 6.02 -8.61 15.66
C ASP A 198 6.62 -7.84 16.85
N GLY A 199 6.06 -6.67 17.17
CA GLY A 199 6.48 -5.83 18.29
C GLY A 199 7.79 -5.07 18.08
N LYS A 200 8.32 -5.04 16.85
CA LYS A 200 9.57 -4.34 16.51
C LYS A 200 9.29 -2.98 15.88
N ALA A 201 10.29 -2.10 15.96
CA ALA A 201 10.32 -0.85 15.22
C ALA A 201 10.91 -1.08 13.83
N HIS A 202 10.27 -0.48 12.81
CA HIS A 202 10.65 -0.66 11.40
C HIS A 202 10.86 0.66 10.66
N ASN A 203 11.00 1.79 11.36
CA ASN A 203 11.12 3.09 10.70
C ASN A 203 12.28 3.12 9.70
N GLY A 204 11.98 3.46 8.44
CA GLY A 204 12.96 3.54 7.36
C GLY A 204 13.36 2.21 6.72
N GLU A 205 12.81 1.08 7.18
CA GLU A 205 13.13 -0.24 6.63
C GLU A 205 12.41 -0.51 5.30
N PHE A 206 13.10 -1.24 4.43
CA PHE A 206 12.51 -1.91 3.28
C PHE A 206 12.52 -3.42 3.55
N ILE A 207 11.35 -4.01 3.73
CA ILE A 207 11.20 -5.41 4.17
C ILE A 207 10.65 -6.25 3.03
N GLU A 208 11.34 -7.31 2.67
CA GLU A 208 10.87 -8.32 1.74
C GLU A 208 10.25 -9.49 2.50
N LEU A 209 8.95 -9.73 2.34
CA LEU A 209 8.31 -10.93 2.90
C LEU A 209 8.76 -12.17 2.14
N TYR A 210 8.87 -12.05 0.83
CA TYR A 210 9.39 -13.09 -0.06
C TYR A 210 10.28 -12.46 -1.11
N PRO A 211 11.45 -13.05 -1.42
CA PRO A 211 12.38 -12.50 -2.39
C PRO A 211 11.83 -12.57 -3.82
N ILE A 212 12.40 -11.75 -4.70
CA ILE A 212 12.13 -11.84 -6.14
C ILE A 212 12.59 -13.20 -6.65
N VAL A 213 11.76 -13.86 -7.48
CA VAL A 213 12.15 -15.07 -8.21
C VAL A 213 13.24 -14.69 -9.22
N LYS A 214 14.39 -15.34 -9.13
CA LYS A 214 15.50 -15.22 -10.09
C LYS A 214 15.55 -16.49 -10.94
N GLU A 215 15.93 -16.33 -12.21
CA GLU A 215 16.31 -17.51 -13.02
C GLU A 215 17.65 -18.03 -12.52
N ASP A 216 17.76 -19.34 -12.35
CA ASP A 216 19.01 -20.05 -12.05
C ASP A 216 19.90 -20.13 -13.32
#